data_ef4ae141f2bee7c71ce57e7504f87461
#
_entry.id   ef4ae141f2bee7c71ce57e7504f87461
#
_cell.length_a   1.000
_cell.length_b   1.000
_cell.length_c   1.000
_cell.angle_alpha   90.00
_cell.angle_beta   90.00
_cell.angle_gamma   90.00
#
_symmetry.space_group_name_H-M   'P 1'
#
loop_
_entity.id
_entity.type
_entity.pdbx_description
1 polymer ?
#
loop_
_entity_poly.entity_id
_entity_poly.type
_entity_poly.pdbx_seq_one_letter_code
_entity_poly.pdbx_strand_id
1 'polypeptide(L)'
;NSSTLNGRVLYWFDGIRVLMKNPLGLGYMGYYFKQPQFQTGNYATKYVHNDFLQMGLDNGIIAMIAFIVIVGYCIVSKRTNDRNRLILIMLSVHAFMDFDLQYGFMFCLLLMTMDTGSDNNLKLKKKCAYIIHGALLMIGLYFVVALGFEYTGNMKAALGLYPLNTFALQDQLNTEASKEKAEQLIKNNGMLPSAYESLIGIEVDDWEYTEAVTQIDEMLNCAGYDSFYYNQAAFYYSCLLYTSDAADE
;
A
#
# COMPACT_ATOMS: atom_id res chain seq x y z
N ASN A 1 26.42 -9.96 7.10
CA ASN A 1 25.30 -9.08 6.73
C ASN A 1 24.30 -8.87 7.88
N SER A 2 24.79 -8.50 9.06
CA SER A 2 23.95 -8.13 10.22
C SER A 2 23.06 -6.90 9.92
N SER A 3 23.50 -5.98 9.07
CA SER A 3 22.74 -4.78 8.68
C SER A 3 21.41 -5.08 7.98
N THR A 4 21.34 -6.11 7.14
CA THR A 4 20.12 -6.48 6.40
C THR A 4 19.07 -7.09 7.33
N LEU A 5 19.47 -7.94 8.28
CA LEU A 5 18.55 -8.52 9.26
C LEU A 5 18.04 -7.46 10.24
N ASN A 6 18.91 -6.57 10.71
CA ASN A 6 18.53 -5.48 11.60
C ASN A 6 17.54 -4.52 10.92
N GLY A 7 17.72 -4.26 9.62
CA GLY A 7 16.75 -3.49 8.84
C GLY A 7 15.37 -4.15 8.79
N ARG A 8 15.32 -5.48 8.54
CA ARG A 8 14.05 -6.23 8.53
C ARG A 8 13.35 -6.20 9.89
N VAL A 9 14.08 -6.39 10.97
CA VAL A 9 13.51 -6.29 12.33
C VAL A 9 12.91 -4.91 12.58
N LEU A 10 13.56 -3.85 12.13
CA LEU A 10 13.04 -2.49 12.21
C LEU A 10 11.74 -2.35 11.41
N TYR A 11 11.70 -2.84 10.16
CA TYR A 11 10.49 -2.79 9.33
C TYR A 11 9.33 -3.57 9.95
N TRP A 12 9.61 -4.72 10.58
CA TRP A 12 8.58 -5.50 11.28
C TRP A 12 8.04 -4.78 12.50
N PHE A 13 8.92 -4.17 13.29
CA PHE A 13 8.53 -3.40 14.46
C PHE A 13 7.61 -2.23 14.07
N ASP A 14 8.02 -1.43 13.09
CA ASP A 14 7.22 -0.32 12.59
C ASP A 14 5.95 -0.82 11.89
N GLY A 15 6.03 -1.90 11.11
CA GLY A 15 4.88 -2.54 10.46
C GLY A 15 3.82 -3.02 11.46
N ILE A 16 4.24 -3.62 12.58
CA ILE A 16 3.32 -4.01 13.66
C ILE A 16 2.64 -2.78 14.26
N ARG A 17 3.36 -1.68 14.47
CA ARG A 17 2.77 -0.42 14.98
C ARG A 17 1.73 0.14 14.01
N VAL A 18 2.02 0.10 12.70
CA VAL A 18 1.07 0.47 11.65
C VAL A 18 -0.17 -0.42 11.70
N LEU A 19 0.01 -1.75 11.77
CA LEU A 19 -1.09 -2.72 11.83
C LEU A 19 -1.97 -2.53 13.07
N MET A 20 -1.37 -2.29 14.23
CA MET A 20 -2.11 -2.06 15.47
C MET A 20 -2.96 -0.78 15.43
N LYS A 21 -2.53 0.24 14.68
CA LYS A 21 -3.29 1.47 14.45
C LYS A 21 -4.36 1.29 13.35
N ASN A 22 -4.16 0.33 12.44
CA ASN A 22 -5.03 0.08 11.29
C ASN A 22 -5.43 -1.41 11.24
N PRO A 23 -6.21 -1.92 12.21
CA PRO A 23 -6.47 -3.36 12.36
C PRO A 23 -7.31 -3.97 11.22
N LEU A 24 -8.00 -3.15 10.45
CA LEU A 24 -8.77 -3.57 9.26
C LEU A 24 -7.92 -3.62 7.98
N GLY A 25 -6.63 -3.25 8.07
CA GLY A 25 -5.73 -3.13 6.93
C GLY A 25 -5.81 -1.77 6.25
N LEU A 26 -4.86 -1.52 5.35
CA LEU A 26 -4.70 -0.26 4.62
C LEU A 26 -4.97 -0.42 3.12
N GLY A 27 -5.25 -1.63 2.66
CA GLY A 27 -5.35 -1.95 1.25
C GLY A 27 -3.98 -2.10 0.57
N TYR A 28 -4.02 -2.39 -0.73
CA TYR A 28 -2.82 -2.57 -1.54
C TYR A 28 -1.94 -1.31 -1.50
N MET A 29 -0.65 -1.50 -1.25
CA MET A 29 0.35 -0.43 -1.09
C MET A 29 0.12 0.52 0.10
N GLY A 30 -0.88 0.29 0.94
CA GLY A 30 -1.17 1.16 2.08
C GLY A 30 -0.01 1.26 3.07
N TYR A 31 0.75 0.18 3.28
CA TYR A 31 1.97 0.20 4.10
C TYR A 31 3.03 1.15 3.52
N TYR A 32 3.26 1.11 2.21
CA TYR A 32 4.24 1.98 1.54
C TYR A 32 3.95 3.47 1.80
N PHE A 33 2.68 3.88 1.70
CA PHE A 33 2.28 5.27 1.94
C PHE A 33 2.22 5.64 3.43
N LYS A 34 1.88 4.69 4.30
CA LYS A 34 1.69 4.95 5.73
C LYS A 34 2.97 4.85 6.55
N GLN A 35 3.94 4.05 6.12
CA GLN A 35 5.14 3.78 6.89
C GLN A 35 5.91 5.04 7.32
N PRO A 36 6.05 6.10 6.49
CA PRO A 36 6.81 7.28 6.88
C PRO A 36 6.36 7.91 8.20
N GLN A 37 5.06 7.87 8.49
CA GLN A 37 4.48 8.39 9.74
C GLN A 37 4.85 7.56 10.98
N PHE A 38 5.31 6.32 10.82
CA PHE A 38 5.58 5.37 11.90
C PHE A 38 7.03 4.92 11.98
N GLN A 39 7.85 5.35 11.04
CA GLN A 39 9.27 5.01 11.01
C GLN A 39 9.97 5.39 12.32
N THR A 40 10.82 4.48 12.80
CA THR A 40 11.72 4.72 13.92
C THR A 40 13.19 4.85 13.48
N GLY A 41 13.41 4.88 12.15
CA GLY A 41 14.70 5.10 11.53
C GLY A 41 14.56 5.57 10.09
N ASN A 42 15.63 6.02 9.48
CA ASN A 42 15.65 6.47 8.09
C ASN A 42 15.78 5.26 7.16
N TYR A 43 14.69 4.88 6.49
CA TYR A 43 14.64 3.84 5.46
C TYR A 43 13.48 4.09 4.51
N ALA A 44 13.56 3.53 3.30
CA ALA A 44 12.46 3.47 2.36
C ALA A 44 12.30 2.03 1.89
N THR A 45 11.12 1.45 2.08
CA THR A 45 10.81 0.11 1.60
C THR A 45 9.36 0.02 1.11
N LYS A 46 9.16 -0.73 0.04
CA LYS A 46 7.84 -0.94 -0.55
C LYS A 46 7.03 -1.95 0.26
N TYR A 47 7.68 -2.96 0.82
CA TYR A 47 7.08 -4.07 1.55
C TYR A 47 7.78 -4.25 2.89
N VAL A 48 7.06 -4.81 3.85
CA VAL A 48 7.57 -5.02 5.22
C VAL A 48 8.58 -6.17 5.34
N HIS A 49 8.91 -6.88 4.24
CA HIS A 49 9.76 -8.07 4.21
C HIS A 49 9.30 -9.17 5.17
N ASN A 50 8.01 -9.42 5.19
CA ASN A 50 7.35 -10.52 5.86
C ASN A 50 5.93 -10.62 5.29
N ASP A 51 5.66 -11.61 4.45
CA ASP A 51 4.38 -11.72 3.75
C ASP A 51 3.20 -11.98 4.68
N PHE A 52 3.41 -12.61 5.84
CA PHE A 52 2.35 -12.79 6.83
C PHE A 52 1.95 -11.44 7.44
N LEU A 53 2.92 -10.63 7.82
CA LEU A 53 2.67 -9.29 8.33
C LEU A 53 2.11 -8.38 7.22
N GLN A 54 2.62 -8.49 5.98
CA GLN A 54 2.10 -7.76 4.82
C GLN A 54 0.63 -8.09 4.58
N MET A 55 0.22 -9.35 4.69
CA MET A 55 -1.19 -9.75 4.60
C MET A 55 -2.04 -9.01 5.64
N GLY A 56 -1.52 -8.84 6.85
CA GLY A 56 -2.20 -8.06 7.89
C GLY A 56 -2.28 -6.57 7.58
N LEU A 57 -1.20 -6.01 7.08
CA LEU A 57 -1.13 -4.59 6.68
C LEU A 57 -2.07 -4.26 5.53
N ASP A 58 -2.20 -5.17 4.55
CA ASP A 58 -3.06 -4.96 3.39
C ASP A 58 -4.53 -5.30 3.69
N ASN A 59 -4.80 -6.41 4.38
CA ASN A 59 -6.15 -6.98 4.49
C ASN A 59 -6.68 -7.06 5.93
N GLY A 60 -5.89 -6.64 6.91
CA GLY A 60 -6.26 -6.61 8.32
C GLY A 60 -5.85 -7.85 9.12
N ILE A 61 -5.90 -7.70 10.45
CA ILE A 61 -5.46 -8.72 11.42
C ILE A 61 -6.21 -10.05 11.23
N ILE A 62 -7.50 -10.00 10.93
CA ILE A 62 -8.32 -11.21 10.75
C ILE A 62 -7.83 -12.01 9.54
N ALA A 63 -7.53 -11.34 8.43
CA ALA A 63 -6.99 -11.97 7.22
C ALA A 63 -5.61 -12.57 7.48
N MET A 64 -4.74 -11.88 8.21
CA MET A 64 -3.43 -12.39 8.62
C MET A 64 -3.56 -13.68 9.44
N ILE A 65 -4.40 -13.67 10.48
CA ILE A 65 -4.62 -14.86 11.33
C ILE A 65 -5.19 -16.00 10.51
N ALA A 66 -6.21 -15.74 9.68
CA ALA A 66 -6.80 -16.76 8.81
C ALA A 66 -5.76 -17.36 7.86
N PHE A 67 -4.91 -16.54 7.24
CA PHE A 67 -3.85 -16.99 6.36
C PHE A 67 -2.83 -17.88 7.09
N ILE A 68 -2.35 -17.46 8.27
CA ILE A 68 -1.44 -18.26 9.11
C ILE A 68 -2.08 -19.60 9.48
N VAL A 69 -3.33 -19.59 9.92
CA VAL A 69 -4.07 -20.82 10.31
C VAL A 69 -4.24 -21.76 9.13
N ILE A 70 -4.60 -21.27 7.94
CA ILE A 70 -4.80 -22.08 6.75
C ILE A 70 -3.48 -22.70 6.29
N VAL A 71 -2.40 -21.92 6.19
CA VAL A 71 -1.08 -22.42 5.82
C VAL A 71 -0.58 -23.45 6.84
N GLY A 72 -0.68 -23.13 8.12
CA GLY A 72 -0.30 -24.04 9.21
C GLY A 72 -1.09 -25.34 9.18
N TYR A 73 -2.42 -25.27 8.96
CA TYR A 73 -3.24 -26.47 8.78
C TYR A 73 -2.77 -27.33 7.61
N CYS A 74 -2.48 -26.73 6.45
CA CYS A 74 -1.98 -27.49 5.30
C CYS A 74 -0.63 -28.15 5.57
N ILE A 75 0.25 -27.52 6.34
CA ILE A 75 1.56 -28.09 6.71
C ILE A 75 1.39 -29.32 7.63
N VAL A 76 0.50 -29.26 8.64
CA VAL A 76 0.33 -30.35 9.62
C VAL A 76 -0.65 -31.43 9.19
N SER A 77 -1.44 -31.18 8.17
CA SER A 77 -2.45 -32.10 7.66
C SER A 77 -1.84 -33.43 7.20
N LYS A 78 -2.40 -34.56 7.64
CA LYS A 78 -2.01 -35.90 7.18
C LYS A 78 -2.31 -36.13 5.69
N ARG A 79 -3.13 -35.30 5.06
CA ARG A 79 -3.50 -35.40 3.65
C ARG A 79 -2.46 -34.78 2.73
N THR A 80 -1.75 -33.77 3.22
CA THR A 80 -0.66 -33.13 2.47
C THR A 80 0.47 -34.13 2.31
N ASN A 81 0.81 -34.47 1.06
CA ASN A 81 1.93 -35.35 0.77
C ASN A 81 3.27 -34.70 1.17
N ASP A 82 4.30 -35.51 1.44
CA ASP A 82 5.56 -35.02 1.99
C ASP A 82 6.28 -34.02 1.08
N ARG A 83 6.16 -34.17 -0.24
CA ARG A 83 6.72 -33.20 -1.20
C ARG A 83 6.07 -31.84 -1.06
N ASN A 84 4.74 -31.76 -1.09
CA ASN A 84 4.00 -30.51 -0.95
C ASN A 84 4.22 -29.90 0.42
N ARG A 85 4.26 -30.71 1.49
CA ARG A 85 4.57 -30.26 2.85
C ARG A 85 5.94 -29.59 2.91
N LEU A 86 6.96 -30.20 2.31
CA LEU A 86 8.30 -29.60 2.27
C LEU A 86 8.31 -28.27 1.53
N ILE A 87 7.63 -28.19 0.38
CA ILE A 87 7.51 -26.95 -0.39
C ILE A 87 6.79 -25.88 0.45
N LEU A 88 5.67 -26.22 1.11
CA LEU A 88 4.94 -25.29 1.96
C LEU A 88 5.79 -24.76 3.12
N ILE A 89 6.57 -25.63 3.77
CA ILE A 89 7.49 -25.21 4.83
C ILE A 89 8.55 -24.25 4.27
N MET A 90 9.18 -24.60 3.15
CA MET A 90 10.21 -23.76 2.53
C MET A 90 9.66 -22.40 2.14
N LEU A 91 8.50 -22.35 1.47
CA LEU A 91 7.84 -21.12 1.09
C LEU A 91 7.44 -20.28 2.32
N SER A 92 6.91 -20.93 3.37
CA SER A 92 6.50 -20.22 4.59
C SER A 92 7.68 -19.62 5.35
N VAL A 93 8.81 -20.36 5.43
CA VAL A 93 10.03 -19.84 6.06
C VAL A 93 10.58 -18.65 5.27
N HIS A 94 10.58 -18.73 3.95
CA HIS A 94 11.06 -17.64 3.11
C HIS A 94 10.09 -16.42 3.19
N ALA A 95 8.80 -16.64 3.05
CA ALA A 95 7.75 -15.62 3.18
C ALA A 95 7.74 -14.93 4.56
N PHE A 96 8.21 -15.60 5.62
CA PHE A 96 8.41 -14.99 6.93
C PHE A 96 9.57 -14.00 6.94
N MET A 97 10.55 -14.17 6.05
CA MET A 97 11.79 -13.36 6.00
C MET A 97 11.81 -12.36 4.83
N ASP A 98 10.89 -12.49 3.86
CA ASP A 98 10.87 -11.66 2.67
C ASP A 98 9.44 -11.45 2.13
N PHE A 99 9.30 -10.87 0.92
CA PHE A 99 8.03 -10.52 0.26
C PHE A 99 7.78 -11.35 -1.01
N ASP A 100 8.04 -12.65 -0.95
CA ASP A 100 7.95 -13.55 -2.12
C ASP A 100 6.54 -13.71 -2.67
N LEU A 101 5.54 -13.70 -1.79
CA LEU A 101 4.15 -13.90 -2.17
C LEU A 101 3.55 -12.69 -2.92
N GLN A 102 4.29 -11.57 -2.97
CA GLN A 102 3.96 -10.45 -3.85
C GLN A 102 4.21 -10.78 -5.34
N TYR A 103 5.01 -11.82 -5.61
CA TYR A 103 5.17 -12.35 -6.96
C TYR A 103 4.08 -13.38 -7.25
N GLY A 104 3.21 -13.09 -8.23
CA GLY A 104 2.07 -13.93 -8.56
C GLY A 104 2.41 -15.41 -8.79
N PHE A 105 3.59 -15.71 -9.35
CA PHE A 105 4.06 -17.08 -9.52
C PHE A 105 4.26 -17.80 -8.17
N MET A 106 4.89 -17.15 -7.20
CA MET A 106 5.15 -17.72 -5.88
C MET A 106 3.85 -17.91 -5.11
N PHE A 107 2.93 -16.96 -5.22
CA PHE A 107 1.60 -17.08 -4.62
C PHE A 107 0.80 -18.24 -5.25
N CYS A 108 0.82 -18.39 -6.57
CA CYS A 108 0.21 -19.53 -7.25
C CYS A 108 0.85 -20.86 -6.81
N LEU A 109 2.18 -20.92 -6.69
CA LEU A 109 2.88 -22.11 -6.22
C LEU A 109 2.45 -22.49 -4.79
N LEU A 110 2.31 -21.50 -3.90
CA LEU A 110 1.77 -21.70 -2.55
C LEU A 110 0.38 -22.35 -2.64
N LEU A 111 -0.54 -21.73 -3.39
CA LEU A 111 -1.92 -22.24 -3.53
C LEU A 111 -1.98 -23.65 -4.13
N MET A 112 -1.16 -23.97 -5.13
CA MET A 112 -1.11 -25.28 -5.77
C MET A 112 -0.57 -26.38 -4.84
N THR A 113 0.22 -26.03 -3.83
CA THR A 113 0.77 -26.98 -2.87
C THR A 113 -0.11 -27.15 -1.63
N MET A 114 -1.10 -26.26 -1.43
CA MET A 114 -2.05 -26.35 -0.32
C MET A 114 -3.10 -27.43 -0.59
N ASP A 115 -3.27 -28.34 0.37
CA ASP A 115 -4.35 -29.32 0.40
C ASP A 115 -5.21 -29.08 1.65
N THR A 116 -6.36 -28.47 1.46
CA THR A 116 -7.30 -28.20 2.55
C THR A 116 -8.09 -29.45 2.98
N GLY A 117 -8.00 -30.52 2.19
CA GLY A 117 -8.45 -31.87 2.56
C GLY A 117 -9.94 -32.00 2.85
N SER A 118 -10.78 -31.13 2.33
CA SER A 118 -12.22 -31.24 2.53
C SER A 118 -12.82 -32.33 1.63
N ASP A 119 -13.20 -33.47 2.23
CA ASP A 119 -14.06 -34.47 1.54
C ASP A 119 -15.50 -33.95 1.35
N ASN A 120 -15.87 -32.93 2.10
CA ASN A 120 -17.12 -32.21 1.90
C ASN A 120 -16.93 -31.22 0.75
N ASN A 121 -16.88 -31.74 -0.47
CA ASN A 121 -17.02 -30.91 -1.65
C ASN A 121 -18.31 -30.09 -1.49
N LEU A 122 -18.19 -28.79 -1.36
CA LEU A 122 -19.29 -27.88 -1.58
C LEU A 122 -19.87 -28.24 -2.95
N LYS A 123 -21.01 -28.97 -2.98
CA LYS A 123 -21.68 -29.36 -4.21
C LYS A 123 -22.35 -28.12 -4.81
N LEU A 124 -21.53 -27.14 -5.22
CA LEU A 124 -22.02 -26.04 -6.04
C LEU A 124 -22.58 -26.63 -7.33
N LYS A 125 -23.81 -26.25 -7.66
CA LYS A 125 -24.35 -26.58 -9.01
C LYS A 125 -23.31 -26.10 -10.03
N LYS A 126 -22.95 -26.94 -11.00
CA LYS A 126 -21.93 -26.62 -12.03
C LYS A 126 -22.13 -25.23 -12.62
N LYS A 127 -23.37 -24.82 -12.87
CA LYS A 127 -23.72 -23.49 -13.38
C LYS A 127 -23.25 -22.37 -12.43
N CYS A 128 -23.45 -22.51 -11.11
CA CYS A 128 -23.00 -21.52 -10.13
C CYS A 128 -21.47 -21.44 -10.06
N ALA A 129 -20.78 -22.59 -10.15
CA ALA A 129 -19.33 -22.63 -10.18
C ALA A 129 -18.78 -21.88 -11.41
N TYR A 130 -19.32 -22.12 -12.60
CA TYR A 130 -18.90 -21.39 -13.81
C TYR A 130 -19.18 -19.90 -13.72
N ILE A 131 -20.30 -19.46 -13.14
CA ILE A 131 -20.60 -18.04 -12.94
C ILE A 131 -19.58 -17.41 -12.00
N ILE A 132 -19.25 -18.06 -10.87
CA ILE A 132 -18.27 -17.55 -9.90
C ILE A 132 -16.88 -17.44 -10.55
N HIS A 133 -16.43 -18.50 -11.24
CA HIS A 133 -15.13 -18.48 -11.91
C HIS A 133 -15.08 -17.41 -13.02
N GLY A 134 -16.15 -17.28 -13.81
CA GLY A 134 -16.28 -16.25 -14.83
C GLY A 134 -16.23 -14.84 -14.24
N ALA A 135 -16.93 -14.59 -13.13
CA ALA A 135 -16.91 -13.30 -12.45
C ALA A 135 -15.52 -12.97 -11.90
N LEU A 136 -14.85 -13.92 -11.25
CA LEU A 136 -13.48 -13.73 -10.75
C LEU A 136 -12.49 -13.46 -11.88
N LEU A 137 -12.61 -14.18 -12.99
CA LEU A 137 -11.79 -13.97 -14.19
C LEU A 137 -11.99 -12.55 -14.76
N MET A 138 -13.25 -12.11 -14.87
CA MET A 138 -13.56 -10.76 -15.37
C MET A 138 -13.06 -9.65 -14.46
N ILE A 139 -13.18 -9.83 -13.15
CA ILE A 139 -12.62 -8.89 -12.16
C ILE A 139 -11.10 -8.85 -12.28
N GLY A 140 -10.44 -10.01 -12.34
CA GLY A 140 -8.98 -10.08 -12.53
C GLY A 140 -8.53 -9.41 -13.83
N LEU A 141 -9.21 -9.68 -14.95
CA LEU A 141 -8.92 -9.06 -16.24
C LEU A 141 -9.10 -7.54 -16.21
N TYR A 142 -10.13 -7.04 -15.53
CA TYR A 142 -10.37 -5.62 -15.35
C TYR A 142 -9.15 -4.93 -14.67
N PHE A 143 -8.65 -5.47 -13.55
CA PHE A 143 -7.49 -4.92 -12.87
C PHE A 143 -6.20 -5.06 -13.70
N VAL A 144 -6.00 -6.18 -14.39
CA VAL A 144 -4.85 -6.37 -15.29
C VAL A 144 -4.82 -5.31 -16.39
N VAL A 145 -5.98 -4.98 -16.97
CA VAL A 145 -6.07 -3.95 -18.02
C VAL A 145 -5.82 -2.55 -17.42
N ALA A 146 -6.43 -2.24 -16.28
CA ALA A 146 -6.27 -0.94 -15.61
C ALA A 146 -4.80 -0.69 -15.22
N LEU A 147 -4.15 -1.67 -14.57
CA LEU A 147 -2.72 -1.59 -14.20
C LEU A 147 -1.80 -1.67 -15.43
N GLY A 148 -2.22 -2.34 -16.49
CA GLY A 148 -1.50 -2.37 -17.77
C GLY A 148 -1.41 -0.99 -18.42
N PHE A 149 -2.47 -0.19 -18.35
CA PHE A 149 -2.43 1.21 -18.80
C PHE A 149 -1.51 2.07 -17.94
N GLU A 150 -1.50 1.90 -16.63
CA GLU A 150 -0.54 2.55 -15.73
C GLU A 150 0.90 2.19 -16.13
N TYR A 151 1.19 0.90 -16.26
CA TYR A 151 2.52 0.40 -16.63
C TYR A 151 3.02 0.93 -17.99
N THR A 152 2.11 1.11 -18.94
CA THR A 152 2.43 1.67 -20.27
C THR A 152 2.47 3.22 -20.31
N GLY A 153 2.27 3.88 -19.18
CA GLY A 153 2.27 5.34 -19.07
C GLY A 153 0.99 6.03 -19.55
N ASN A 154 -0.08 5.27 -19.84
CA ASN A 154 -1.37 5.84 -20.21
C ASN A 154 -2.23 6.11 -18.97
N MET A 155 -1.81 7.08 -18.14
CA MET A 155 -2.45 7.39 -16.87
C MET A 155 -3.91 7.82 -17.01
N LYS A 156 -4.26 8.49 -18.11
CA LYS A 156 -5.65 8.90 -18.38
C LYS A 156 -6.57 7.70 -18.57
N ALA A 157 -6.12 6.68 -19.30
CA ALA A 157 -6.89 5.45 -19.49
C ALA A 157 -6.92 4.62 -18.19
N ALA A 158 -5.81 4.57 -17.44
CA ALA A 158 -5.75 3.91 -16.14
C ALA A 158 -6.77 4.49 -15.16
N LEU A 159 -6.86 5.82 -15.04
CA LEU A 159 -7.83 6.52 -14.19
C LEU A 159 -9.27 6.40 -14.69
N GLY A 160 -9.47 6.32 -16.00
CA GLY A 160 -10.79 6.07 -16.58
C GLY A 160 -11.39 4.72 -16.16
N LEU A 161 -10.53 3.72 -15.97
CA LEU A 161 -10.93 2.41 -15.46
C LEU A 161 -10.88 2.33 -13.92
N TYR A 162 -9.83 2.85 -13.31
CA TYR A 162 -9.63 2.80 -11.88
C TYR A 162 -9.35 4.19 -11.29
N PRO A 163 -10.40 4.97 -10.98
CA PRO A 163 -10.27 6.37 -10.50
C PRO A 163 -9.56 6.52 -9.16
N LEU A 164 -9.46 5.45 -8.36
CA LEU A 164 -8.76 5.43 -7.07
C LEU A 164 -7.27 5.10 -7.19
N ASN A 165 -6.74 5.00 -8.40
CA ASN A 165 -5.33 4.70 -8.62
C ASN A 165 -4.45 5.88 -8.19
N THR A 166 -3.85 5.75 -7.01
CA THR A 166 -3.00 6.76 -6.37
C THR A 166 -1.80 7.14 -7.24
N PHE A 167 -1.12 6.16 -7.84
CA PHE A 167 0.06 6.43 -8.67
C PHE A 167 -0.29 7.20 -9.94
N ALA A 168 -1.37 6.82 -10.61
CA ALA A 168 -1.81 7.50 -11.81
C ALA A 168 -2.33 8.93 -11.52
N LEU A 169 -2.99 9.15 -10.38
CA LEU A 169 -3.38 10.49 -9.93
C LEU A 169 -2.16 11.36 -9.61
N GLN A 170 -1.17 10.80 -8.91
CA GLN A 170 0.05 11.52 -8.58
C GLN A 170 0.83 11.90 -9.84
N ASP A 171 0.95 11.01 -10.82
CA ASP A 171 1.60 11.30 -12.09
C ASP A 171 0.89 12.41 -12.86
N GLN A 172 -0.45 12.41 -12.88
CA GLN A 172 -1.23 13.50 -13.47
C GLN A 172 -1.05 14.82 -12.73
N LEU A 173 -1.00 14.80 -11.40
CA LEU A 173 -0.76 15.98 -10.59
C LEU A 173 0.63 16.59 -10.86
N ASN A 174 1.65 15.73 -10.99
CA ASN A 174 3.01 16.15 -11.35
C ASN A 174 3.11 16.74 -12.76
N THR A 175 2.25 16.30 -13.69
CA THR A 175 2.26 16.76 -15.08
C THR A 175 1.46 18.04 -15.26
N GLU A 176 0.34 18.14 -14.59
CA GLU A 176 -0.62 19.25 -14.68
C GLU A 176 -1.24 19.48 -13.31
N ALA A 177 -0.55 20.28 -12.48
CA ALA A 177 -1.01 20.61 -11.13
C ALA A 177 -2.33 21.41 -11.19
N SER A 178 -3.31 20.98 -10.38
CA SER A 178 -4.54 21.73 -10.14
C SER A 178 -5.07 21.42 -8.74
N LYS A 179 -5.75 22.41 -8.13
CA LYS A 179 -6.35 22.28 -6.79
C LYS A 179 -7.28 21.06 -6.71
N GLU A 180 -8.14 20.89 -7.72
CA GLU A 180 -9.09 19.77 -7.79
C GLU A 180 -8.38 18.40 -7.78
N LYS A 181 -7.29 18.25 -8.56
CA LYS A 181 -6.52 16.98 -8.60
C LYS A 181 -5.78 16.71 -7.28
N ALA A 182 -5.21 17.75 -6.66
CA ALA A 182 -4.54 17.64 -5.37
C ALA A 182 -5.53 17.22 -4.27
N GLU A 183 -6.67 17.89 -4.18
CA GLU A 183 -7.75 17.54 -3.25
C GLU A 183 -8.31 16.14 -3.50
N GLN A 184 -8.48 15.73 -4.76
CA GLN A 184 -8.91 14.38 -5.09
C GLN A 184 -7.89 13.34 -4.65
N LEU A 185 -6.59 13.61 -4.84
CA LEU A 185 -5.53 12.70 -4.42
C LEU A 185 -5.47 12.59 -2.89
N ILE A 186 -5.58 13.71 -2.17
CA ILE A 186 -5.64 13.74 -0.70
C ILE A 186 -6.87 12.96 -0.20
N LYS A 187 -8.03 13.14 -0.82
CA LYS A 187 -9.25 12.42 -0.49
C LYS A 187 -9.10 10.90 -0.68
N ASN A 188 -8.43 10.49 -1.75
CA ASN A 188 -8.21 9.08 -2.05
C ASN A 188 -7.10 8.48 -1.20
N ASN A 189 -6.05 9.25 -0.94
CA ASN A 189 -4.91 8.86 -0.13
C ASN A 189 -4.28 10.05 0.58
N GLY A 190 -4.79 10.38 1.75
CA GLY A 190 -4.29 11.46 2.61
C GLY A 190 -2.95 11.16 3.31
N MET A 191 -2.19 10.17 2.85
CA MET A 191 -0.88 9.81 3.40
C MET A 191 0.29 10.26 2.53
N LEU A 192 0.02 11.02 1.47
CA LEU A 192 1.00 11.46 0.48
C LEU A 192 1.42 12.90 0.73
N PRO A 193 2.63 13.17 1.25
CA PRO A 193 3.09 14.53 1.46
C PRO A 193 3.21 15.34 0.17
N SER A 194 3.49 14.69 -0.97
CA SER A 194 3.55 15.36 -2.29
C SER A 194 2.22 15.94 -2.76
N ALA A 195 1.10 15.37 -2.34
CA ALA A 195 -0.23 15.91 -2.68
C ALA A 195 -0.51 17.20 -1.92
N TYR A 196 -0.15 17.24 -0.64
CA TYR A 196 -0.24 18.46 0.17
C TYR A 196 0.73 19.54 -0.32
N GLU A 197 1.97 19.16 -0.67
CA GLU A 197 2.97 20.12 -1.20
C GLU A 197 2.47 20.80 -2.47
N SER A 198 1.86 20.05 -3.40
CA SER A 198 1.26 20.62 -4.60
C SER A 198 0.08 21.54 -4.28
N LEU A 199 -0.74 21.17 -3.29
CA LEU A 199 -1.89 22.00 -2.86
C LEU A 199 -1.42 23.29 -2.20
N ILE A 200 -0.42 23.24 -1.33
CA ILE A 200 0.19 24.40 -0.67
C ILE A 200 0.69 25.39 -1.73
N GLY A 201 1.43 24.92 -2.75
CA GLY A 201 1.93 25.79 -3.81
C GLY A 201 0.81 26.55 -4.50
N ILE A 202 -0.31 25.88 -4.82
CA ILE A 202 -1.48 26.50 -5.46
C ILE A 202 -2.15 27.51 -4.51
N GLU A 203 -2.37 27.12 -3.24
CA GLU A 203 -3.04 28.00 -2.25
C GLU A 203 -2.21 29.24 -1.94
N VAL A 204 -0.87 29.15 -1.92
CA VAL A 204 0.02 30.30 -1.77
C VAL A 204 -0.08 31.24 -2.99
N ASP A 205 -0.10 30.70 -4.21
CA ASP A 205 -0.25 31.48 -5.44
C ASP A 205 -1.63 32.16 -5.53
N ASP A 206 -2.66 31.53 -4.97
CA ASP A 206 -4.05 32.06 -4.92
C ASP A 206 -4.31 32.97 -3.69
N TRP A 207 -3.29 33.24 -2.86
CA TRP A 207 -3.36 34.07 -1.63
C TRP A 207 -4.24 33.46 -0.53
N GLU A 208 -4.48 32.15 -0.54
CA GLU A 208 -5.24 31.39 0.47
C GLU A 208 -4.31 30.92 1.61
N TYR A 209 -3.73 31.86 2.33
CA TYR A 209 -2.64 31.59 3.28
C TYR A 209 -3.05 30.76 4.51
N THR A 210 -4.29 30.91 4.98
CA THR A 210 -4.78 30.16 6.15
C THR A 210 -4.91 28.66 5.82
N GLU A 211 -5.42 28.38 4.65
CA GLU A 211 -5.57 27.05 4.10
C GLU A 211 -4.16 26.42 3.90
N ALA A 212 -3.25 27.15 3.28
CA ALA A 212 -1.88 26.71 3.05
C ALA A 212 -1.16 26.32 4.35
N VAL A 213 -1.31 27.07 5.44
CA VAL A 213 -0.74 26.70 6.75
C VAL A 213 -1.28 25.37 7.25
N THR A 214 -2.57 25.13 7.11
CA THR A 214 -3.19 23.85 7.50
C THR A 214 -2.64 22.69 6.69
N GLN A 215 -2.42 22.87 5.38
CA GLN A 215 -1.85 21.85 4.52
C GLN A 215 -0.37 21.59 4.83
N ILE A 216 0.40 22.59 5.26
CA ILE A 216 1.79 22.42 5.70
C ILE A 216 1.87 21.47 6.90
N ASP A 217 1.00 21.64 7.89
CA ASP A 217 0.97 20.76 9.07
C ASP A 217 0.61 19.32 8.69
N GLU A 218 -0.36 19.12 7.80
CA GLU A 218 -0.72 17.79 7.31
C GLU A 218 0.39 17.16 6.46
N MET A 219 1.07 17.93 5.62
CA MET A 219 2.24 17.48 4.87
C MET A 219 3.34 16.96 5.82
N LEU A 220 3.66 17.72 6.88
CA LEU A 220 4.68 17.33 7.85
C LEU A 220 4.29 16.09 8.64
N ASN A 221 3.00 15.91 8.96
CA ASN A 221 2.48 14.70 9.60
C ASN A 221 2.71 13.44 8.75
N CYS A 222 2.78 13.59 7.42
CA CYS A 222 3.00 12.49 6.49
C CYS A 222 4.47 12.31 6.09
N ALA A 223 5.33 13.33 6.25
CA ALA A 223 6.67 13.40 5.69
C ALA A 223 7.68 12.41 6.30
N GLY A 224 7.47 11.96 7.55
CA GLY A 224 8.39 11.05 8.22
C GLY A 224 9.81 11.63 8.37
N TYR A 225 10.82 10.95 7.81
CA TYR A 225 12.22 11.38 7.82
C TYR A 225 12.67 12.07 6.52
N ASP A 226 11.75 12.39 5.61
CA ASP A 226 12.10 13.03 4.35
C ASP A 226 12.36 14.52 4.53
N SER A 227 13.65 14.90 4.53
CA SER A 227 14.09 16.28 4.70
C SER A 227 13.60 17.23 3.61
N PHE A 228 13.21 16.72 2.43
CA PHE A 228 12.67 17.54 1.36
C PHE A 228 11.43 18.31 1.83
N TYR A 229 10.46 17.61 2.42
CA TYR A 229 9.21 18.24 2.86
C TYR A 229 9.39 19.22 4.03
N TYR A 230 10.36 18.97 4.92
CA TYR A 230 10.71 19.93 5.98
C TYR A 230 11.32 21.21 5.40
N ASN A 231 12.15 21.10 4.36
CA ASN A 231 12.68 22.26 3.66
C ASN A 231 11.60 23.03 2.91
N GLN A 232 10.67 22.32 2.26
CA GLN A 232 9.50 22.95 1.60
C GLN A 232 8.61 23.70 2.62
N ALA A 233 8.33 23.09 3.76
CA ALA A 233 7.56 23.73 4.81
C ALA A 233 8.26 25.02 5.30
N ALA A 234 9.58 24.97 5.55
CA ALA A 234 10.35 26.15 5.95
C ALA A 234 10.30 27.26 4.88
N PHE A 235 10.38 26.90 3.62
CA PHE A 235 10.25 27.84 2.49
C PHE A 235 8.85 28.50 2.50
N TYR A 236 7.78 27.72 2.54
CA TYR A 236 6.42 28.26 2.54
C TYR A 236 6.14 29.15 3.76
N TYR A 237 6.56 28.75 4.97
CA TYR A 237 6.44 29.59 6.16
C TYR A 237 7.19 30.92 6.01
N SER A 238 8.38 30.93 5.38
CA SER A 238 9.10 32.19 5.13
C SER A 238 8.37 33.11 4.14
N CYS A 239 7.73 32.54 3.11
CA CYS A 239 6.89 33.30 2.17
C CYS A 239 5.69 33.91 2.89
N LEU A 240 5.01 33.15 3.74
CA LEU A 240 3.83 33.60 4.49
C LEU A 240 4.17 34.71 5.49
N LEU A 241 5.30 34.63 6.19
CA LEU A 241 5.77 35.68 7.10
C LEU A 241 6.09 36.98 6.35
N TYR A 242 6.76 36.89 5.21
CA TYR A 242 7.10 38.08 4.42
C TYR A 242 5.85 38.80 3.87
N THR A 243 4.82 38.06 3.49
CA THR A 243 3.57 38.65 2.99
C THR A 243 2.73 39.25 4.10
N SER A 244 2.76 38.73 5.33
CA SER A 244 2.05 39.32 6.48
C SER A 244 2.67 40.66 6.89
N ASP A 245 4.01 40.74 6.93
CA ASP A 245 4.71 42.01 7.27
C ASP A 245 4.47 43.10 6.20
N ALA A 246 4.37 42.71 4.94
CA ALA A 246 4.06 43.65 3.84
C ALA A 246 2.60 44.16 3.82
N ALA A 247 1.69 43.47 4.49
CA ALA A 247 0.28 43.89 4.59
C ALA A 247 0.03 44.82 5.77
N ASP A 248 0.98 44.92 6.71
CA ASP A 248 0.90 45.85 7.87
C ASP A 248 1.59 47.20 7.62
N GLU A 249 2.25 47.41 6.46
CA GLU A 249 2.81 48.69 5.98
C GLU A 249 1.85 49.36 4.97
#